data_69273f7faa04b2ae738b1640128bc554
#
_entry.id   69273f7faa04b2ae738b1640128bc554
#
_cell.length_a   1.000
_cell.length_b   1.000
_cell.length_c   1.000
_cell.angle_alpha   90.00
_cell.angle_beta   90.00
_cell.angle_gamma   90.00
#
_symmetry.space_group_name_H-M   'P 1'
#
loop_
_entity.id
_entity.type
_entity.pdbx_description
1 polymer ?
#
loop_
_entity_poly.entity_id
_entity_poly.type
_entity_poly.pdbx_seq_one_letter_code
_entity_poly.pdbx_strand_id
1 'polypeptide(L)'
;KSDGMPTYHFANVVDDHDMKITSVVRGEEWLSSLPSHVTLYNHFGWSPPKFYHLPLILKSTGQGKLSKRDAEEQGHPVFAVQWEESKGFKESGYTPEGILNYLALLGWKGKGDDEKYSLNELVKKFDSKDINKSGARFDIKKAVWINHLHLRDFSSKKILSLCDQANVLLGKKI
;
A
#
# COMPACT_ATOMS: atom_id res chain seq x y z
N LYS A 1 -1.11 27.21 -15.82
CA LYS A 1 -2.50 27.64 -15.59
C LYS A 1 -2.60 29.14 -15.63
N SER A 2 -3.82 29.68 -15.76
CA SER A 2 -4.06 31.13 -15.82
C SER A 2 -3.63 31.89 -14.55
N ASP A 3 -3.52 31.21 -13.43
CA ASP A 3 -3.07 31.73 -12.14
C ASP A 3 -1.52 31.68 -11.95
N GLY A 4 -0.78 31.32 -13.00
CA GLY A 4 0.67 31.18 -12.97
C GLY A 4 1.17 29.86 -12.32
N MET A 5 0.28 29.08 -11.73
CA MET A 5 0.67 27.82 -11.09
C MET A 5 0.93 26.72 -12.12
N PRO A 6 1.94 25.86 -11.90
CA PRO A 6 2.23 24.74 -12.80
C PRO A 6 1.06 23.72 -12.82
N THR A 7 1.00 22.93 -13.89
CA THR A 7 0.16 21.72 -13.90
C THR A 7 0.84 20.63 -13.09
N TYR A 8 0.04 19.64 -12.65
CA TYR A 8 0.54 18.52 -11.85
C TYR A 8 1.78 17.84 -12.48
N HIS A 9 1.70 17.48 -13.76
CA HIS A 9 2.80 16.76 -14.43
C HIS A 9 4.09 17.57 -14.49
N PHE A 10 3.99 18.88 -14.70
CA PHE A 10 5.16 19.76 -14.71
C PHE A 10 5.76 19.89 -13.31
N ALA A 11 4.94 20.19 -12.30
CA ALA A 11 5.39 20.30 -10.91
C ALA A 11 6.05 19.03 -10.41
N ASN A 12 5.41 17.86 -10.67
CA ASN A 12 5.93 16.58 -10.25
C ASN A 12 7.34 16.29 -10.81
N VAL A 13 7.58 16.57 -12.09
CA VAL A 13 8.90 16.35 -12.72
C VAL A 13 9.97 17.26 -12.10
N VAL A 14 9.63 18.53 -11.83
CA VAL A 14 10.56 19.48 -11.20
C VAL A 14 10.85 19.08 -9.77
N ASP A 15 9.82 18.76 -8.98
CA ASP A 15 9.97 18.36 -7.58
C ASP A 15 10.78 17.06 -7.46
N ASP A 16 10.48 16.05 -8.28
CA ASP A 16 11.22 14.78 -8.29
C ASP A 16 12.70 14.99 -8.64
N HIS A 17 13.01 15.91 -9.57
CA HIS A 17 14.39 16.26 -9.92
C HIS A 17 15.10 16.96 -8.76
N ASP A 18 14.50 18.00 -8.18
CA ASP A 18 15.10 18.81 -7.13
C ASP A 18 15.27 18.00 -5.83
N MET A 19 14.34 17.13 -5.53
CA MET A 19 14.41 16.19 -4.40
C MET A 19 15.33 14.99 -4.68
N LYS A 20 15.91 14.88 -5.88
CA LYS A 20 16.80 13.78 -6.28
C LYS A 20 16.15 12.40 -6.15
N ILE A 21 14.90 12.30 -6.53
CA ILE A 21 14.16 11.03 -6.54
C ILE A 21 14.82 10.07 -7.54
N THR A 22 15.19 8.89 -7.08
CA THR A 22 15.84 7.85 -7.90
C THR A 22 14.87 6.83 -8.46
N SER A 23 13.72 6.67 -7.81
CA SER A 23 12.71 5.68 -8.19
C SER A 23 11.32 6.20 -7.89
N VAL A 24 10.42 6.11 -8.87
CA VAL A 24 8.99 6.44 -8.75
C VAL A 24 8.20 5.13 -8.78
N VAL A 25 7.47 4.84 -7.70
CA VAL A 25 6.58 3.68 -7.60
C VAL A 25 5.15 4.18 -7.52
N ARG A 26 4.30 3.79 -8.47
CA ARG A 26 2.91 4.29 -8.55
C ARG A 26 1.98 3.28 -9.24
N GLY A 27 0.68 3.50 -9.19
CA GLY A 27 -0.28 2.64 -9.87
C GLY A 27 -0.20 2.72 -11.40
N GLU A 28 -0.57 1.64 -12.07
CA GLU A 28 -0.52 1.53 -13.55
C GLU A 28 -1.45 2.52 -14.27
N GLU A 29 -2.43 3.10 -13.59
CA GLU A 29 -3.28 4.17 -14.14
C GLU A 29 -2.47 5.41 -14.56
N TRP A 30 -1.25 5.57 -14.04
CA TRP A 30 -0.34 6.66 -14.41
C TRP A 30 0.58 6.33 -15.60
N LEU A 31 0.46 5.13 -16.16
CA LEU A 31 1.30 4.71 -17.28
C LEU A 31 1.09 5.61 -18.52
N SER A 32 -0.14 6.07 -18.74
CA SER A 32 -0.48 6.98 -19.85
C SER A 32 0.22 8.33 -19.78
N SER A 33 0.59 8.81 -18.59
CA SER A 33 1.30 10.08 -18.39
C SER A 33 2.84 9.95 -18.43
N LEU A 34 3.36 8.72 -18.41
CA LEU A 34 4.81 8.47 -18.42
C LEU A 34 5.54 9.11 -19.60
N PRO A 35 5.02 9.02 -20.86
CA PRO A 35 5.68 9.69 -22.00
C PRO A 35 5.85 11.17 -21.80
N SER A 36 4.85 11.86 -21.23
CA SER A 36 4.92 13.31 -20.95
C SER A 36 5.99 13.63 -19.92
N HIS A 37 6.11 12.83 -18.85
CA HIS A 37 7.15 13.01 -17.83
C HIS A 37 8.54 12.81 -18.42
N VAL A 38 8.76 11.72 -19.17
CA VAL A 38 10.06 11.46 -19.81
C VAL A 38 10.43 12.57 -20.80
N THR A 39 9.46 13.07 -21.56
CA THR A 39 9.66 14.20 -22.49
C THR A 39 10.11 15.46 -21.73
N LEU A 40 9.50 15.79 -20.59
CA LEU A 40 9.91 16.92 -19.78
C LEU A 40 11.33 16.76 -19.24
N TYR A 41 11.70 15.59 -18.69
CA TYR A 41 13.08 15.32 -18.27
C TYR A 41 14.08 15.55 -19.40
N ASN A 42 13.78 15.03 -20.59
CA ASN A 42 14.65 15.18 -21.76
C ASN A 42 14.78 16.66 -22.19
N HIS A 43 13.69 17.43 -22.17
CA HIS A 43 13.73 18.86 -22.54
C HIS A 43 14.54 19.70 -21.56
N PHE A 44 14.52 19.33 -20.26
CA PHE A 44 15.36 19.98 -19.26
C PHE A 44 16.81 19.49 -19.24
N GLY A 45 17.15 18.47 -20.04
CA GLY A 45 18.47 17.85 -20.03
C GLY A 45 18.72 17.03 -18.75
N TRP A 46 17.67 16.60 -18.07
CA TRP A 46 17.73 15.81 -16.85
C TRP A 46 17.59 14.31 -17.12
N SER A 47 18.24 13.50 -16.28
CA SER A 47 18.06 12.04 -16.32
C SER A 47 16.80 11.67 -15.56
N PRO A 48 15.84 10.93 -16.17
CA PRO A 48 14.64 10.50 -15.49
C PRO A 48 14.92 9.45 -14.41
N PRO A 49 14.14 9.39 -13.34
CA PRO A 49 14.20 8.32 -12.36
C PRO A 49 13.74 6.98 -12.97
N LYS A 50 13.95 5.88 -12.25
CA LYS A 50 13.34 4.60 -12.61
C LYS A 50 11.85 4.61 -12.28
N PHE A 51 11.01 4.16 -13.21
CA PHE A 51 9.57 4.09 -13.00
C PHE A 51 9.12 2.65 -12.82
N TYR A 52 8.33 2.41 -11.77
CA TYR A 52 7.68 1.14 -11.47
C TYR A 52 6.18 1.36 -11.41
N HIS A 53 5.42 0.61 -12.20
CA HIS A 53 3.98 0.69 -12.23
C HIS A 53 3.38 -0.56 -11.57
N LEU A 54 2.72 -0.35 -10.44
CA LEU A 54 2.05 -1.41 -9.71
C LEU A 54 0.68 -1.69 -10.34
N PRO A 55 0.25 -2.96 -10.36
CA PRO A 55 -1.07 -3.31 -10.86
C PRO A 55 -2.18 -2.71 -10.00
N LEU A 56 -3.37 -2.59 -10.58
CA LEU A 56 -4.55 -2.13 -9.84
C LEU A 56 -4.93 -3.11 -8.74
N ILE A 57 -5.39 -2.58 -7.62
CA ILE A 57 -6.10 -3.37 -6.62
C ILE A 57 -7.56 -3.51 -7.07
N LEU A 58 -7.98 -4.74 -7.28
CA LEU A 58 -9.30 -5.09 -7.79
C LEU A 58 -10.28 -5.36 -6.65
N LYS A 59 -11.56 -5.20 -6.93
CA LYS A 59 -12.64 -5.59 -6.02
C LYS A 59 -12.52 -7.06 -5.61
N SER A 60 -12.94 -7.39 -4.40
CA SER A 60 -13.01 -8.77 -3.91
C SER A 60 -13.96 -9.62 -4.76
N THR A 61 -15.07 -9.02 -5.21
CA THR A 61 -16.09 -9.64 -6.07
C THR A 61 -16.35 -8.75 -7.29
N GLY A 62 -16.70 -9.35 -8.42
CA GLY A 62 -16.97 -8.63 -9.67
C GLY A 62 -15.71 -8.21 -10.41
N GLN A 63 -15.84 -7.20 -11.26
CA GLN A 63 -14.77 -6.64 -12.09
C GLN A 63 -14.47 -5.18 -11.72
N GLY A 64 -13.26 -4.75 -12.02
CA GLY A 64 -12.83 -3.36 -11.89
C GLY A 64 -12.01 -3.04 -10.66
N LYS A 65 -11.48 -1.80 -10.63
CA LYS A 65 -10.66 -1.25 -9.54
C LYS A 65 -11.48 -1.13 -8.26
N LEU A 66 -10.87 -1.49 -7.14
CA LEU A 66 -11.45 -1.25 -5.82
C LEU A 66 -11.51 0.26 -5.56
N SER A 67 -12.71 0.78 -5.30
CA SER A 67 -12.92 2.13 -4.81
C SER A 67 -13.26 2.12 -3.31
N LYS A 68 -13.10 3.26 -2.64
CA LYS A 68 -13.48 3.41 -1.23
C LYS A 68 -14.96 3.07 -1.01
N ARG A 69 -15.83 3.55 -1.91
CA ARG A 69 -17.27 3.30 -1.86
C ARG A 69 -17.63 1.82 -2.01
N ASP A 70 -16.99 1.12 -2.97
CA ASP A 70 -17.21 -0.33 -3.14
C ASP A 70 -16.82 -1.12 -1.89
N ALA A 71 -15.74 -0.72 -1.23
CA ALA A 71 -15.27 -1.37 -0.02
C ALA A 71 -16.20 -1.11 1.16
N GLU A 72 -16.74 0.10 1.30
CA GLU A 72 -17.75 0.46 2.31
C GLU A 72 -19.04 -0.33 2.10
N GLU A 73 -19.55 -0.41 0.87
CA GLU A 73 -20.75 -1.17 0.52
C GLU A 73 -20.61 -2.68 0.83
N GLN A 74 -19.38 -3.20 0.77
CA GLN A 74 -19.08 -4.59 1.12
C GLN A 74 -18.81 -4.79 2.62
N GLY A 75 -18.93 -3.76 3.44
CA GLY A 75 -18.65 -3.80 4.87
C GLY A 75 -17.16 -3.95 5.21
N HIS A 76 -16.29 -3.71 4.24
CA HIS A 76 -14.84 -3.79 4.38
C HIS A 76 -14.19 -2.52 3.87
N PRO A 77 -14.39 -1.38 4.54
CA PRO A 77 -13.82 -0.12 4.10
C PRO A 77 -12.30 -0.22 3.96
N VAL A 78 -11.76 0.40 2.90
CA VAL A 78 -10.31 0.54 2.73
C VAL A 78 -9.86 1.62 3.70
N PHE A 79 -9.24 1.20 4.78
CA PHE A 79 -8.92 2.08 5.89
C PHE A 79 -7.56 2.75 5.71
N ALA A 80 -7.45 3.94 6.28
CA ALA A 80 -6.17 4.40 6.78
C ALA A 80 -5.67 3.47 7.90
N VAL A 81 -4.40 3.51 8.21
CA VAL A 81 -3.84 2.76 9.36
C VAL A 81 -4.54 3.19 10.65
N GLN A 82 -4.76 4.49 10.81
CA GLN A 82 -5.50 5.12 11.89
C GLN A 82 -6.10 6.42 11.38
N TRP A 83 -7.37 6.69 11.72
CA TRP A 83 -8.08 7.92 11.34
C TRP A 83 -9.11 8.29 12.40
N GLU A 84 -9.26 9.59 12.70
CA GLU A 84 -10.14 10.06 13.77
C GLU A 84 -11.63 9.80 13.50
N GLU A 85 -12.02 9.90 12.24
CA GLU A 85 -13.43 9.83 11.83
C GLU A 85 -13.88 8.44 11.36
N SER A 86 -12.97 7.47 11.25
CA SER A 86 -13.30 6.12 10.80
C SER A 86 -12.42 5.06 11.45
N LYS A 87 -12.97 3.87 11.60
CA LYS A 87 -12.27 2.71 12.12
C LYS A 87 -11.16 2.28 11.15
N GLY A 88 -9.90 2.47 11.54
CA GLY A 88 -8.74 2.07 10.75
C GLY A 88 -8.34 0.61 10.93
N PHE A 89 -7.24 0.20 10.30
CA PHE A 89 -6.69 -1.15 10.48
C PHE A 89 -6.27 -1.42 11.92
N LYS A 90 -5.70 -0.43 12.60
CA LYS A 90 -5.29 -0.54 14.00
C LYS A 90 -6.50 -0.82 14.91
N GLU A 91 -7.56 -0.03 14.79
CA GLU A 91 -8.80 -0.20 15.56
C GLU A 91 -9.54 -1.49 15.19
N SER A 92 -9.26 -2.03 14.00
CA SER A 92 -9.79 -3.33 13.53
C SER A 92 -8.95 -4.52 14.02
N GLY A 93 -7.90 -4.28 14.82
CA GLY A 93 -7.09 -5.34 15.43
C GLY A 93 -5.99 -5.90 14.53
N TYR A 94 -5.63 -5.18 13.46
CA TYR A 94 -4.49 -5.57 12.65
C TYR A 94 -3.19 -5.08 13.26
N THR A 95 -2.19 -5.93 13.23
CA THR A 95 -0.83 -5.58 13.65
C THR A 95 -0.06 -4.93 12.50
N PRO A 96 0.93 -4.05 12.77
CA PRO A 96 1.78 -3.49 11.73
C PRO A 96 2.43 -4.56 10.85
N GLU A 97 2.92 -5.63 11.47
CA GLU A 97 3.56 -6.75 10.79
C GLU A 97 2.58 -7.48 9.84
N GLY A 98 1.35 -7.74 10.31
CA GLY A 98 0.31 -8.40 9.52
C GLY A 98 -0.14 -7.56 8.33
N ILE A 99 -0.39 -6.27 8.52
CA ILE A 99 -0.78 -5.36 7.45
C ILE A 99 0.35 -5.20 6.43
N LEU A 100 1.58 -4.96 6.87
CA LEU A 100 2.72 -4.79 5.97
C LEU A 100 2.92 -6.03 5.10
N ASN A 101 2.88 -7.22 5.71
CA ASN A 101 3.00 -8.47 4.98
C ASN A 101 1.86 -8.66 3.96
N TYR A 102 0.61 -8.39 4.35
CA TYR A 102 -0.53 -8.50 3.45
C TYR A 102 -0.44 -7.52 2.27
N LEU A 103 -0.11 -6.25 2.53
CA LEU A 103 0.03 -5.23 1.48
C LEU A 103 1.17 -5.55 0.51
N ALA A 104 2.29 -6.09 1.02
CA ALA A 104 3.38 -6.54 0.16
C ALA A 104 2.89 -7.61 -0.84
N LEU A 105 2.13 -8.59 -0.38
CA LEU A 105 1.61 -9.69 -1.23
C LEU A 105 0.52 -9.26 -2.22
N LEU A 106 -0.07 -8.08 -2.07
CA LEU A 106 -1.01 -7.54 -3.07
C LEU A 106 -0.29 -7.12 -4.37
N GLY A 107 0.91 -6.59 -4.26
CA GLY A 107 1.66 -6.07 -5.41
C GLY A 107 2.86 -6.91 -5.82
N TRP A 108 3.30 -7.84 -5.00
CA TRP A 108 4.50 -8.62 -5.19
C TRP A 108 4.25 -10.12 -4.93
N LYS A 109 4.78 -10.95 -5.81
CA LYS A 109 4.75 -12.40 -5.62
C LYS A 109 6.04 -12.84 -4.94
N GLY A 110 5.94 -13.27 -3.67
CA GLY A 110 7.05 -13.85 -2.95
C GLY A 110 7.70 -15.03 -3.69
N LYS A 111 8.93 -15.36 -3.32
CA LYS A 111 9.62 -16.54 -3.86
C LYS A 111 9.16 -17.77 -3.07
N GLY A 112 8.56 -18.72 -3.77
CA GLY A 112 8.02 -19.95 -3.18
C GLY A 112 6.56 -19.78 -2.70
N ASP A 113 6.13 -20.71 -1.84
CA ASP A 113 4.77 -20.78 -1.32
C ASP A 113 4.61 -20.11 0.06
N ASP A 114 5.65 -19.46 0.54
CA ASP A 114 5.59 -18.74 1.81
C ASP A 114 4.66 -17.52 1.68
N GLU A 115 3.79 -17.33 2.65
CA GLU A 115 2.90 -16.17 2.74
C GLU A 115 3.13 -15.34 4.01
N LYS A 116 3.98 -15.82 4.92
CA LYS A 116 4.35 -15.09 6.13
C LYS A 116 5.76 -14.58 6.02
N TYR A 117 5.90 -13.26 6.08
CA TYR A 117 7.19 -12.56 6.02
C TYR A 117 7.28 -11.50 7.11
N SER A 118 8.38 -11.49 7.84
CA SER A 118 8.77 -10.33 8.64
C SER A 118 9.24 -9.19 7.73
N LEU A 119 9.31 -7.96 8.25
CA LEU A 119 9.85 -6.82 7.52
C LEU A 119 11.27 -7.09 6.99
N ASN A 120 12.12 -7.70 7.82
CA ASN A 120 13.50 -8.02 7.42
C ASN A 120 13.57 -9.05 6.28
N GLU A 121 12.65 -10.00 6.25
CA GLU A 121 12.55 -10.98 5.16
C GLU A 121 12.01 -10.31 3.90
N LEU A 122 11.00 -9.45 4.00
CA LEU A 122 10.51 -8.65 2.87
C LEU A 122 11.63 -7.82 2.26
N VAL A 123 12.39 -7.08 3.07
CA VAL A 123 13.52 -6.26 2.59
C VAL A 123 14.58 -7.11 1.88
N LYS A 124 14.89 -8.31 2.38
CA LYS A 124 15.89 -9.20 1.79
C LYS A 124 15.42 -9.91 0.52
N LYS A 125 14.13 -10.27 0.48
CA LYS A 125 13.56 -11.10 -0.59
C LYS A 125 12.95 -10.27 -1.72
N PHE A 126 12.60 -9.00 -1.46
CA PHE A 126 11.94 -8.14 -2.44
C PHE A 126 12.84 -7.91 -3.66
N ASP A 127 12.30 -8.22 -4.83
CA ASP A 127 12.87 -7.83 -6.12
C ASP A 127 11.76 -7.15 -6.94
N SER A 128 12.05 -5.98 -7.48
CA SER A 128 11.11 -5.23 -8.31
C SER A 128 10.70 -5.97 -9.59
N LYS A 129 11.48 -6.96 -10.03
CA LYS A 129 11.15 -7.83 -11.17
C LYS A 129 10.00 -8.78 -10.88
N ASP A 130 9.79 -9.09 -9.60
CA ASP A 130 8.73 -10.00 -9.12
C ASP A 130 7.43 -9.24 -8.78
N ILE A 131 7.34 -7.95 -9.13
CA ILE A 131 6.09 -7.19 -9.04
C ILE A 131 5.05 -7.84 -9.97
N ASN A 132 3.86 -8.07 -9.43
CA ASN A 132 2.76 -8.66 -10.19
C ASN A 132 2.42 -7.81 -11.42
N LYS A 133 2.18 -8.46 -12.56
CA LYS A 133 1.75 -7.79 -13.80
C LYS A 133 0.23 -7.68 -13.93
N SER A 134 -0.50 -8.43 -13.15
CA SER A 134 -1.97 -8.44 -13.13
C SER A 134 -2.50 -7.90 -11.83
N GLY A 135 -3.68 -7.26 -11.86
CA GLY A 135 -4.33 -6.72 -10.67
C GLY A 135 -4.56 -7.80 -9.61
N ALA A 136 -4.27 -7.45 -8.36
CA ALA A 136 -4.52 -8.31 -7.22
C ALA A 136 -5.90 -7.99 -6.61
N ARG A 137 -6.67 -9.03 -6.29
CA ARG A 137 -7.95 -8.85 -5.59
C ARG A 137 -7.71 -8.56 -4.11
N PHE A 138 -8.40 -7.54 -3.62
CA PHE A 138 -8.40 -7.25 -2.18
C PHE A 138 -9.23 -8.31 -1.46
N ASP A 139 -8.57 -9.14 -0.68
CA ASP A 139 -9.19 -10.22 0.09
C ASP A 139 -9.00 -9.98 1.59
N ILE A 140 -10.06 -9.52 2.25
CA ILE A 140 -10.04 -9.25 3.69
C ILE A 140 -9.85 -10.54 4.51
N LYS A 141 -10.34 -11.69 4.03
CA LYS A 141 -10.15 -12.97 4.72
C LYS A 141 -8.68 -13.34 4.74
N LYS A 142 -7.98 -13.13 3.62
CA LYS A 142 -6.54 -13.33 3.54
C LYS A 142 -5.78 -12.35 4.45
N ALA A 143 -6.21 -11.08 4.52
CA ALA A 143 -5.62 -10.10 5.42
C ALA A 143 -5.76 -10.53 6.90
N VAL A 144 -6.95 -10.96 7.32
CA VAL A 144 -7.20 -11.51 8.66
C VAL A 144 -6.32 -12.74 8.93
N TRP A 145 -6.23 -13.66 7.98
CA TRP A 145 -5.43 -14.87 8.13
C TRP A 145 -3.94 -14.57 8.28
N ILE A 146 -3.38 -13.67 7.46
CA ILE A 146 -1.98 -13.25 7.57
C ILE A 146 -1.74 -12.57 8.92
N ASN A 147 -2.62 -11.68 9.34
CA ASN A 147 -2.53 -11.02 10.64
C ASN A 147 -2.51 -12.05 11.78
N HIS A 148 -3.37 -13.09 11.69
CA HIS A 148 -3.39 -14.19 12.65
C HIS A 148 -2.06 -14.95 12.72
N LEU A 149 -1.41 -15.20 11.56
CA LEU A 149 -0.10 -15.84 11.53
C LEU A 149 0.97 -15.05 12.30
N HIS A 150 0.93 -13.73 12.24
CA HIS A 150 1.85 -12.88 13.01
C HIS A 150 1.49 -12.84 14.50
N LEU A 151 0.20 -12.75 14.84
CA LEU A 151 -0.25 -12.76 16.23
C LEU A 151 0.18 -14.02 16.99
N ARG A 152 0.21 -15.17 16.33
CA ARG A 152 0.65 -16.44 16.95
C ARG A 152 2.09 -16.44 17.44
N ASP A 153 2.95 -15.60 16.87
CA ASP A 153 4.35 -15.50 17.28
C ASP A 153 4.58 -14.50 18.42
N PHE A 154 3.53 -13.75 18.81
CA PHE A 154 3.66 -12.76 19.85
C PHE A 154 3.67 -13.42 21.23
N SER A 155 4.52 -12.91 22.12
CA SER A 155 4.50 -13.31 23.51
C SER A 155 3.18 -12.91 24.19
N SER A 156 2.77 -13.66 25.22
CA SER A 156 1.58 -13.35 26.00
C SER A 156 1.59 -11.89 26.50
N LYS A 157 2.75 -11.37 26.90
CA LYS A 157 2.91 -9.98 27.32
C LYS A 157 2.56 -8.99 26.19
N LYS A 158 3.00 -9.26 24.95
CA LYS A 158 2.69 -8.41 23.79
C LYS A 158 1.20 -8.48 23.45
N ILE A 159 0.59 -9.67 23.51
CA ILE A 159 -0.85 -9.83 23.28
C ILE A 159 -1.67 -9.04 24.31
N LEU A 160 -1.35 -9.15 25.61
CA LEU A 160 -2.03 -8.39 26.65
C LEU A 160 -1.92 -6.88 26.42
N SER A 161 -0.73 -6.38 26.09
CA SER A 161 -0.53 -4.95 25.76
C SER A 161 -1.38 -4.50 24.56
N LEU A 162 -1.57 -5.33 23.55
CA LEU A 162 -2.44 -5.02 22.42
C LEU A 162 -3.92 -5.00 22.84
N CYS A 163 -4.34 -5.91 23.69
CA CYS A 163 -5.70 -5.92 24.24
C CYS A 163 -5.98 -4.66 25.07
N ASP A 164 -5.03 -4.23 25.91
CA ASP A 164 -5.15 -3.02 26.70
C ASP A 164 -5.28 -1.78 25.79
N GLN A 165 -4.45 -1.68 24.75
CA GLN A 165 -4.54 -0.60 23.77
C GLN A 165 -5.88 -0.61 23.02
N ALA A 166 -6.38 -1.78 22.61
CA ALA A 166 -7.67 -1.92 21.97
C ALA A 166 -8.81 -1.51 22.90
N ASN A 167 -8.77 -1.86 24.17
CA ASN A 167 -9.76 -1.47 25.17
C ASN A 167 -9.79 0.03 25.40
N VAL A 168 -8.61 0.68 25.47
CA VAL A 168 -8.49 2.14 25.56
C VAL A 168 -9.12 2.81 24.34
N LEU A 169 -8.82 2.32 23.13
CA LEU A 169 -9.37 2.85 21.87
C LEU A 169 -10.90 2.67 21.77
N LEU A 170 -11.43 1.61 22.36
CA LEU A 170 -12.88 1.35 22.38
C LEU A 170 -13.61 2.08 23.53
N GLY A 171 -12.89 2.86 24.34
CA GLY A 171 -13.45 3.54 25.51
C GLY A 171 -13.95 2.59 26.61
N LYS A 172 -13.55 1.32 26.57
CA LYS A 172 -13.87 0.32 27.58
C LYS A 172 -12.78 0.33 28.64
N LYS A 173 -13.13 0.74 29.86
CA LYS A 173 -12.29 0.42 31.02
C LYS A 173 -12.49 -1.05 31.37
N ILE A 174 -11.39 -1.80 31.50
CA ILE A 174 -11.38 -3.13 32.15
C ILE A 174 -11.58 -2.92 33.64
#